data_17a6212b1cbc0591ee2b32fdcbb9a40e
#
_entry.id   17a6212b1cbc0591ee2b32fdcbb9a40e
#
_cell.length_a   1.000
_cell.length_b   1.000
_cell.length_c   1.000
_cell.angle_alpha   90.00
_cell.angle_beta   90.00
_cell.angle_gamma   90.00
#
_symmetry.space_group_name_H-M   'P 1'
#
loop_
_entity.id
_entity.type
_entity.pdbx_description
1 polymer ?
#
loop_
_entity_poly.entity_id
_entity_poly.type
_entity_poly.pdbx_seq_one_letter_code
_entity_poly.pdbx_strand_id
1 'polypeptide(L)'
;FGDNIQNFSALPVRRVDCVAKVANGVNPLDAIERLRPAIAAIPNVVARPAPDIEILEFTPEGPKLCVRPYTHTDHYWQVYFDTHKAIVETFGKAGYPVPETPLAYRQLPAGG
;
A
#
# COMPACT_ATOMS: atom_id res chain seq x y z
N PHE A 1 -16.98 -30.93 13.27
CA PHE A 1 -16.98 -30.48 12.97
C PHE A 1 -16.77 -29.65 13.09
N GLY A 2 -16.70 -29.56 13.42
CA GLY A 2 -16.77 -28.65 13.56
C GLY A 2 -16.35 -28.02 13.03
N ASP A 3 -15.98 -28.11 12.68
CA ASP A 3 -15.65 -27.44 12.08
C ASP A 3 -16.03 -26.69 11.55
N ASN A 4 -16.67 -26.79 11.39
CA ASN A 4 -17.33 -26.06 10.92
C ASN A 4 -17.33 -24.81 11.28
N ILE A 5 -17.22 -24.71 11.99
CA ILE A 5 -17.09 -23.60 12.57
C ILE A 5 -16.45 -22.69 11.80
N GLN A 6 -15.49 -23.04 11.41
CA GLN A 6 -14.86 -22.27 10.65
C GLN A 6 -15.61 -21.78 9.61
N ASN A 7 -16.56 -22.35 9.46
CA ASN A 7 -17.28 -22.00 8.47
C ASN A 7 -17.76 -20.75 8.43
N PHE A 8 -18.15 -20.32 9.42
CA PHE A 8 -18.76 -19.13 9.33
C PHE A 8 -17.77 -18.18 9.11
N SER A 9 -16.75 -18.50 9.49
CA SER A 9 -15.86 -17.59 9.24
C SER A 9 -15.57 -17.74 7.91
N ALA A 10 -16.34 -18.37 7.32
CA ALA A 10 -16.10 -18.68 6.10
C ALA A 10 -16.18 -17.62 5.09
N LEU A 11 -16.42 -16.45 5.35
CA LEU A 11 -16.34 -15.44 4.34
C LEU A 11 -14.92 -15.45 3.82
N PRO A 12 -14.72 -15.55 2.53
CA PRO A 12 -13.38 -15.62 2.00
C PRO A 12 -12.61 -14.35 2.25
N VAL A 13 -11.38 -14.51 2.64
CA VAL A 13 -10.49 -13.39 2.88
C VAL A 13 -9.49 -13.36 1.74
N ARG A 14 -9.30 -12.21 1.14
CA ARG A 14 -8.40 -12.06 0.01
C ARG A 14 -7.34 -11.03 0.31
N ARG A 15 -6.18 -11.22 -0.28
CA ARG A 15 -5.11 -10.25 -0.18
C ARG A 15 -5.31 -9.20 -1.26
N VAL A 16 -5.24 -7.94 -0.88
CA VAL A 16 -5.36 -6.84 -1.83
C VAL A 16 -3.94 -6.37 -2.12
N ASP A 17 -3.49 -6.52 -3.35
CA ASP A 17 -2.11 -6.20 -3.71
C ASP A 17 -2.02 -4.78 -4.23
N CYS A 18 -1.37 -3.91 -3.48
CA CYS A 18 -1.16 -2.52 -3.88
C CYS A 18 0.34 -2.24 -3.87
N VAL A 19 0.74 -1.21 -4.59
CA VAL A 19 2.15 -0.84 -4.67
C VAL A 19 2.26 0.65 -4.33
N ALA A 20 3.24 0.99 -3.53
CA ALA A 20 3.53 2.38 -3.20
C ALA A 20 4.95 2.70 -3.65
N LYS A 21 5.12 3.77 -4.40
CA LYS A 21 6.44 4.21 -4.81
C LYS A 21 6.93 5.28 -3.86
N VAL A 22 8.18 5.21 -3.48
CA VAL A 22 8.79 6.16 -2.56
C VAL A 22 9.90 6.86 -3.30
N ALA A 23 10.03 8.16 -3.14
CA ALA A 23 11.07 8.91 -3.84
C ALA A 23 12.47 8.53 -3.36
N ASN A 24 13.44 8.73 -4.22
CA ASN A 24 14.82 8.54 -3.84
C ASN A 24 15.14 9.47 -2.69
N GLY A 25 15.92 9.00 -1.76
CA GLY A 25 16.28 9.82 -0.61
C GLY A 25 15.38 9.62 0.59
N VAL A 26 14.23 9.01 0.41
CA VAL A 26 13.34 8.74 1.54
C VAL A 26 13.68 7.35 2.06
N ASN A 27 13.74 7.22 3.37
CA ASN A 27 14.02 5.91 3.97
C ASN A 27 12.78 5.03 3.84
N PRO A 28 12.85 3.94 3.07
CA PRO A 28 11.67 3.09 2.88
C PRO A 28 11.20 2.43 4.17
N LEU A 29 12.08 2.22 5.13
CA LEU A 29 11.66 1.61 6.40
C LEU A 29 10.80 2.59 7.20
N ASP A 30 11.11 3.88 7.12
CA ASP A 30 10.28 4.88 7.76
C ASP A 30 8.90 4.92 7.10
N ALA A 31 8.88 4.83 5.78
CA ALA A 31 7.61 4.82 5.06
C ALA A 31 6.76 3.63 5.47
N ILE A 32 7.36 2.46 5.63
CA ILE A 32 6.63 1.28 6.04
C ILE A 32 6.02 1.48 7.42
N GLU A 33 6.80 2.02 8.36
CA GLU A 33 6.27 2.21 9.70
C GLU A 33 5.13 3.23 9.75
N ARG A 34 5.18 4.23 8.90
CA ARG A 34 4.11 5.20 8.84
C ARG A 34 2.86 4.61 8.20
N LEU A 35 3.02 3.71 7.27
CA LEU A 35 1.87 3.09 6.62
C LEU A 35 1.15 2.08 7.50
N ARG A 36 1.86 1.40 8.37
CA ARG A 36 1.23 0.33 9.16
C ARG A 36 -0.07 0.74 9.85
N PRO A 37 -0.07 1.79 10.68
CA PRO A 37 -1.32 2.14 11.34
C PRO A 37 -2.35 2.69 10.37
N ALA A 38 -1.90 3.39 9.33
CA ALA A 38 -2.84 3.96 8.38
C ALA A 38 -3.59 2.86 7.62
N ILE A 39 -2.89 1.81 7.22
CA ILE A 39 -3.51 0.72 6.49
C ILE A 39 -4.40 -0.11 7.42
N ALA A 40 -3.95 -0.34 8.64
CA ALA A 40 -4.75 -1.11 9.60
C ALA A 40 -6.04 -0.40 9.96
N ALA A 41 -6.08 0.92 9.84
CA ALA A 41 -7.28 1.68 10.18
C ALA A 41 -8.32 1.75 9.07
N ILE A 42 -8.01 1.28 7.88
CA ILE A 42 -8.96 1.31 6.78
C ILE A 42 -10.16 0.42 7.11
N PRO A 43 -11.37 0.90 6.90
CA PRO A 43 -12.55 0.07 7.18
C PRO A 43 -12.51 -1.23 6.40
N ASN A 44 -12.91 -2.29 7.03
CA ASN A 44 -12.99 -3.63 6.45
C ASN A 44 -11.67 -4.33 6.20
N VAL A 45 -10.56 -3.74 6.61
CA VAL A 45 -9.29 -4.46 6.62
C VAL A 45 -9.30 -5.35 7.86
N VAL A 46 -9.08 -6.63 7.68
CA VAL A 46 -9.12 -7.55 8.82
C VAL A 46 -7.85 -7.46 9.62
N ALA A 47 -7.94 -7.77 10.91
CA ALA A 47 -6.78 -7.73 11.79
C ALA A 47 -5.87 -8.91 11.55
N ARG A 48 -6.44 -10.01 11.10
CA ARG A 48 -5.67 -11.24 10.86
C ARG A 48 -6.16 -11.90 9.59
N PRO A 49 -5.27 -12.15 8.65
CA PRO A 49 -3.83 -11.82 8.71
C PRO A 49 -3.62 -10.31 8.69
N ALA A 50 -2.60 -9.87 9.41
CA ALA A 50 -2.29 -8.45 9.43
C ALA A 50 -1.78 -8.01 8.06
N PRO A 51 -1.93 -6.72 7.70
CA PRO A 51 -1.42 -6.24 6.43
C PRO A 51 0.09 -6.44 6.30
N ASP A 52 0.52 -6.83 5.11
CA ASP A 52 1.94 -6.99 4.82
C ASP A 52 2.42 -5.74 4.09
N ILE A 53 3.45 -5.10 4.60
CA ILE A 53 4.03 -3.92 3.97
C ILE A 53 5.53 -4.15 3.94
N GLU A 54 6.08 -4.32 2.74
CA GLU A 54 7.50 -4.68 2.59
C GLU A 54 8.11 -3.96 1.41
N ILE A 55 9.43 -3.93 1.34
CA ILE A 55 10.11 -3.38 0.19
C ILE A 55 10.04 -4.43 -0.91
N LEU A 56 9.45 -4.05 -2.03
CA LEU A 56 9.28 -4.96 -3.14
C LEU A 56 10.53 -4.97 -4.02
N GLU A 57 11.04 -3.82 -4.34
CA GLU A 57 12.26 -3.72 -5.12
C GLU A 57 12.76 -2.29 -5.12
N PHE A 58 13.96 -2.08 -5.60
CA PHE A 58 14.53 -0.75 -5.74
C PHE A 58 14.53 -0.41 -7.22
N THR A 59 14.07 0.79 -7.55
CA THR A 59 14.01 1.24 -8.93
C THR A 59 14.77 2.55 -9.07
N PRO A 60 15.07 2.99 -10.29
CA PRO A 60 15.75 4.27 -10.48
C PRO A 60 14.98 5.46 -9.90
N GLU A 61 13.67 5.33 -9.78
CA GLU A 61 12.87 6.39 -9.22
C GLU A 61 12.81 6.35 -7.72
N GLY A 62 13.21 5.25 -7.13
CA GLY A 62 13.19 5.06 -5.69
C GLY A 62 12.68 3.68 -5.32
N PRO A 63 12.62 3.37 -4.05
CA PRO A 63 12.12 2.07 -3.61
C PRO A 63 10.64 1.92 -3.90
N LYS A 64 10.24 0.69 -4.14
CA LYS A 64 8.85 0.36 -4.39
C LYS A 64 8.41 -0.57 -3.28
N LEU A 65 7.32 -0.25 -2.63
CA LEU A 65 6.81 -1.06 -1.52
C LEU A 65 5.59 -1.82 -1.95
N CYS A 66 5.42 -3.03 -1.43
CA CYS A 66 4.14 -3.70 -1.59
C CYS A 66 3.33 -3.40 -0.34
N VAL A 67 2.06 -3.12 -0.52
CA VAL A 67 1.14 -2.82 0.57
C VAL A 67 -0.03 -3.76 0.38
N ARG A 68 -0.14 -4.74 1.26
CA ARG A 68 -1.06 -5.85 1.06
C ARG A 68 -1.97 -6.07 2.25
N PRO A 69 -3.06 -5.32 2.35
CA PRO A 69 -4.06 -5.59 3.38
C PRO A 69 -4.92 -6.78 2.98
N TYR A 70 -5.57 -7.38 3.94
CA TYR A 70 -6.48 -8.49 3.69
C TYR A 70 -7.89 -8.05 4.05
N THR A 71 -8.85 -8.47 3.26
CA THR A 71 -10.24 -8.12 3.47
C THR A 71 -11.14 -9.23 2.92
N HIS A 72 -12.42 -9.19 3.28
CA HIS A 72 -13.37 -10.12 2.71
C HIS A 72 -13.65 -9.73 1.26
N THR A 73 -13.94 -10.70 0.45
CA THR A 73 -14.15 -10.49 -0.97
C THR A 73 -15.12 -9.37 -1.29
N ASP A 74 -16.17 -9.25 -0.51
CA ASP A 74 -17.20 -8.24 -0.76
C ASP A 74 -16.66 -6.82 -0.67
N HIS A 75 -15.57 -6.62 0.02
CA HIS A 75 -15.01 -5.29 0.24
C HIS A 75 -13.70 -5.07 -0.50
N TYR A 76 -13.37 -5.96 -1.43
CA TYR A 76 -12.08 -5.92 -2.11
C TYR A 76 -11.82 -4.55 -2.76
N TRP A 77 -12.73 -4.08 -3.56
CA TRP A 77 -12.48 -2.84 -4.28
C TRP A 77 -12.49 -1.61 -3.39
N GLN A 78 -13.33 -1.62 -2.36
CA GLN A 78 -13.33 -0.52 -1.41
C GLN A 78 -11.97 -0.44 -0.72
N VAL A 79 -11.44 -1.58 -0.27
CA VAL A 79 -10.15 -1.60 0.41
C VAL A 79 -9.03 -1.25 -0.57
N TYR A 80 -9.12 -1.71 -1.80
CA TYR A 80 -8.14 -1.41 -2.82
C TYR A 80 -8.01 0.10 -3.02
N PHE A 81 -9.12 0.79 -3.20
CA PHE A 81 -9.07 2.23 -3.42
C PHE A 81 -8.70 2.99 -2.17
N ASP A 82 -9.19 2.55 -1.01
CA ASP A 82 -8.86 3.23 0.24
C ASP A 82 -7.39 3.07 0.61
N THR A 83 -6.80 1.94 0.23
CA THR A 83 -5.38 1.73 0.47
C THR A 83 -4.55 2.73 -0.33
N HIS A 84 -4.92 2.96 -1.59
CA HIS A 84 -4.21 3.95 -2.38
C HIS A 84 -4.35 5.35 -1.81
N LYS A 85 -5.55 5.70 -1.31
CA LYS A 85 -5.74 6.99 -0.68
C LYS A 85 -4.89 7.11 0.58
N ALA A 86 -4.85 6.05 1.36
CA ALA A 86 -4.08 6.06 2.60
C ALA A 86 -2.60 6.24 2.32
N ILE A 87 -2.10 5.64 1.25
CA ILE A 87 -0.70 5.80 0.87
C ILE A 87 -0.42 7.27 0.54
N VAL A 88 -1.26 7.87 -0.27
CA VAL A 88 -1.08 9.26 -0.67
C VAL A 88 -1.15 10.18 0.55
N GLU A 89 -2.12 9.96 1.42
CA GLU A 89 -2.28 10.79 2.59
C GLU A 89 -1.11 10.64 3.57
N THR A 90 -0.66 9.43 3.76
CA THR A 90 0.43 9.18 4.70
C THR A 90 1.70 9.84 4.22
N PHE A 91 2.00 9.69 2.94
CA PHE A 91 3.23 10.27 2.39
C PHE A 91 3.12 11.79 2.33
N GLY A 92 1.93 12.31 2.08
CA GLY A 92 1.73 13.76 2.10
C GLY A 92 1.96 14.34 3.47
N LYS A 93 1.45 13.69 4.51
CA LYS A 93 1.65 14.17 5.87
C LYS A 93 3.10 14.05 6.31
N ALA A 94 3.81 13.06 5.79
CA ALA A 94 5.21 12.88 6.12
C ALA A 94 6.10 13.88 5.39
N GLY A 95 5.55 14.57 4.40
CA GLY A 95 6.32 15.52 3.63
C GLY A 95 7.26 14.87 2.61
N TYR A 96 6.97 13.67 2.21
CA TYR A 96 7.83 12.98 1.25
C TYR A 96 7.68 13.58 -0.14
N PRO A 97 8.77 13.72 -0.88
CA PRO A 97 8.66 14.20 -2.25
C PRO A 97 8.01 13.14 -3.14
N VAL A 98 7.51 13.59 -4.26
CA VAL A 98 6.91 12.68 -5.23
C VAL A 98 8.02 12.02 -6.02
N PRO A 99 7.94 10.70 -6.24
CA PRO A 99 8.94 10.03 -7.06
C PRO A 99 8.88 10.56 -8.49
N GLU A 100 10.03 10.71 -9.12
CA GLU A 100 10.07 11.22 -10.47
C GLU A 100 10.86 10.30 -11.37
N THR A 101 10.44 10.23 -12.61
CA THR A 101 11.20 9.52 -13.61
C THR A 101 12.14 10.54 -14.22
N PRO A 102 13.39 10.50 -13.93
CA PRO A 102 14.32 11.52 -14.35
C PRO A 102 14.28 11.84 -15.82
N LEU A 103 14.20 10.84 -16.60
CA LEU A 103 14.16 11.04 -17.99
C LEU A 103 12.96 11.80 -18.46
N ALA A 104 11.85 11.42 -18.06
CA ALA A 104 10.65 12.07 -18.47
C ALA A 104 10.70 13.51 -18.04
N TYR A 105 11.16 13.73 -16.92
CA TYR A 105 11.22 15.01 -16.40
C TYR A 105 12.02 15.91 -17.31
N ARG A 106 13.10 15.44 -17.79
CA ARG A 106 13.89 16.25 -18.52
C ARG A 106 13.34 16.62 -19.81
N GLN A 107 12.71 15.74 -20.41
CA GLN A 107 12.23 15.98 -21.65
C GLN A 107 11.19 16.93 -21.76
N LEU A 108 10.39 16.93 -20.86
CA LEU A 108 9.30 17.76 -20.96
C LEU A 108 9.52 19.14 -21.16
N PRO A 109 10.26 19.69 -20.43
CA PRO A 109 10.30 21.07 -20.51
C PRO A 109 10.94 21.45 -21.72
N ALA A 110 11.75 20.72 -22.06
CA ALA A 110 12.41 21.12 -23.11
C ALA A 110 11.54 21.29 -24.08
N GLY A 111 10.92 20.72 -24.04
CA GLY A 111 10.24 20.85 -24.99
C GLY A 111 9.83 21.50 -24.98
N GLY A 112 10.05 21.47 -24.39
CA GLY A 112 9.56 22.14 -24.40
C GLY A 112 9.81 21.38 -24.09
#